data_f7823349583d14c5772f2a66981e2667
#
_entry.id   f7823349583d14c5772f2a66981e2667
#
_cell.length_a   1.000
_cell.length_b   1.000
_cell.length_c   1.000
_cell.angle_alpha   90.00
_cell.angle_beta   90.00
_cell.angle_gamma   90.00
#
_symmetry.space_group_name_H-M   'P 1'
#
loop_
_entity.id
_entity.type
_entity.pdbx_description
1 polymer ?
#
loop_
_entity_poly.entity_id
_entity_poly.type
_entity_poly.pdbx_seq_one_letter_code
_entity_poly.pdbx_strand_id
1 'polypeptide(L)'
;MHYYFKMREFYFMRHGQTDLNRLNKYTGVLDYPLNILGIEQCINAKKTIDILDIKKVYSSSLLRAKQTAKLVIDKKAIILKELDERDFGILAGLKKVNYKKNFFPKGESNYRLKNRVSKVFKKIELENKSLIVSHSRVFKTICEILQIKTNGIKNCEIVKFKEIIKDDWKVITINQEEFYL
;
A
#
# COMPACT_ATOMS: atom_id res chain seq x y z
N MET A 1 16.33 -12.84 32.90
CA MET A 1 15.72 -11.60 32.36
C MET A 1 15.07 -11.98 31.04
N HIS A 2 13.73 -12.20 31.01
CA HIS A 2 13.01 -12.58 29.80
C HIS A 2 12.79 -11.30 28.98
N TYR A 3 13.56 -11.11 27.92
CA TYR A 3 13.26 -10.09 26.92
C TYR A 3 11.99 -10.51 26.19
N TYR A 4 10.84 -9.94 26.57
CA TYR A 4 9.63 -10.01 25.75
C TYR A 4 9.89 -9.30 24.43
N PHE A 5 10.14 -10.07 23.38
CA PHE A 5 10.26 -9.55 22.04
C PHE A 5 8.86 -9.06 21.60
N LYS A 6 8.68 -7.74 21.57
CA LYS A 6 7.41 -7.16 21.14
C LYS A 6 7.28 -7.40 19.63
N MET A 7 6.46 -8.37 19.24
CA MET A 7 6.17 -8.65 17.83
C MET A 7 5.61 -7.38 17.17
N ARG A 8 6.16 -7.05 16.03
CA ARG A 8 5.75 -5.88 15.24
C ARG A 8 4.61 -6.28 14.31
N GLU A 9 3.65 -5.37 14.14
CA GLU A 9 2.59 -5.52 13.16
C GLU A 9 2.22 -4.16 12.57
N PHE A 10 1.88 -4.15 11.28
CA PHE A 10 1.34 -2.97 10.61
C PHE A 10 0.37 -3.40 9.52
N TYR A 11 -0.44 -2.45 9.07
CA TYR A 11 -1.42 -2.67 8.02
C TYR A 11 -1.01 -1.93 6.76
N PHE A 12 -1.31 -2.52 5.63
CA PHE A 12 -1.15 -1.89 4.33
C PHE A 12 -2.46 -1.95 3.56
N MET A 13 -2.82 -0.84 2.94
CA MET A 13 -4.01 -0.73 2.10
C MET A 13 -3.63 -0.10 0.77
N ARG A 14 -4.04 -0.72 -0.33
CA ARG A 14 -3.95 -0.08 -1.63
C ARG A 14 -5.10 0.91 -1.80
N HIS A 15 -4.82 2.07 -2.40
CA HIS A 15 -5.84 3.07 -2.72
C HIS A 15 -7.03 2.49 -3.49
N GLY A 16 -8.20 3.11 -3.39
CA GLY A 16 -9.41 2.78 -4.15
C GLY A 16 -9.22 2.91 -5.67
N GLN A 17 -10.17 2.39 -6.44
CA GLN A 17 -10.07 2.38 -7.89
C GLN A 17 -10.05 3.81 -8.47
N THR A 18 -9.26 4.00 -9.54
CA THR A 18 -9.25 5.17 -10.41
C THR A 18 -9.67 4.77 -11.82
N ASP A 19 -10.02 5.73 -12.69
CA ASP A 19 -10.35 5.42 -14.09
C ASP A 19 -9.19 4.76 -14.85
N LEU A 20 -7.95 5.14 -14.57
CA LEU A 20 -6.81 4.46 -15.18
C LEU A 20 -6.69 3.00 -14.73
N ASN A 21 -7.08 2.67 -13.49
CA ASN A 21 -7.15 1.27 -13.04
C ASN A 21 -8.24 0.51 -13.80
N ARG A 22 -9.45 1.09 -13.93
CA ARG A 22 -10.57 0.52 -14.67
C ARG A 22 -10.21 0.24 -16.14
N LEU A 23 -9.48 1.17 -16.77
CA LEU A 23 -9.03 1.06 -18.15
C LEU A 23 -7.77 0.19 -18.33
N ASN A 24 -7.26 -0.44 -17.27
CA ASN A 24 -6.03 -1.22 -17.25
C ASN A 24 -4.82 -0.45 -17.83
N LYS A 25 -4.63 0.79 -17.40
CA LYS A 25 -3.54 1.67 -17.80
C LYS A 25 -2.47 1.81 -16.71
N TYR A 26 -1.24 2.14 -17.10
CA TYR A 26 -0.19 2.52 -16.17
C TYR A 26 -0.51 3.89 -15.57
N THR A 27 -0.82 3.95 -14.29
CA THR A 27 -1.08 5.23 -13.61
C THR A 27 0.23 5.90 -13.16
N GLY A 28 1.09 5.14 -12.47
CA GLY A 28 2.36 5.65 -11.96
C GLY A 28 2.17 6.89 -11.08
N VAL A 29 2.96 7.92 -11.36
CA VAL A 29 2.94 9.20 -10.66
C VAL A 29 1.89 10.18 -11.19
N LEU A 30 1.11 9.80 -12.22
CA LEU A 30 -0.03 10.61 -12.67
C LEU A 30 -1.04 10.75 -11.53
N ASP A 31 -1.47 11.98 -11.26
CA ASP A 31 -2.29 12.30 -10.08
C ASP A 31 -3.79 12.28 -10.38
N TYR A 32 -4.33 11.09 -10.61
CA TYR A 32 -5.76 10.84 -10.85
C TYR A 32 -6.52 10.62 -9.53
N PRO A 33 -7.76 11.17 -9.42
CA PRO A 33 -8.64 10.94 -8.27
C PRO A 33 -9.22 9.51 -8.28
N LEU A 34 -9.87 9.15 -7.17
CA LEU A 34 -10.76 8.00 -7.12
C LEU A 34 -11.93 8.20 -8.08
N ASN A 35 -12.38 7.11 -8.73
CA ASN A 35 -13.66 7.09 -9.41
C ASN A 35 -14.79 6.69 -8.43
N ILE A 36 -16.03 6.66 -8.90
CA ILE A 36 -17.20 6.34 -8.07
C ILE A 36 -17.03 5.00 -7.36
N LEU A 37 -16.64 3.95 -8.10
CA LEU A 37 -16.40 2.63 -7.52
C LEU A 37 -15.27 2.67 -6.48
N GLY A 38 -14.22 3.46 -6.69
CA GLY A 38 -13.14 3.63 -5.72
C GLY A 38 -13.61 4.27 -4.41
N ILE A 39 -14.55 5.20 -4.48
CA ILE A 39 -15.17 5.82 -3.30
C ILE A 39 -16.02 4.78 -2.54
N GLU A 40 -16.86 4.01 -3.25
CA GLU A 40 -17.66 2.92 -2.66
C GLU A 40 -16.78 1.86 -2.00
N GLN A 41 -15.67 1.48 -2.66
CA GLN A 41 -14.69 0.56 -2.08
C GLN A 41 -14.11 1.10 -0.76
N CYS A 42 -13.82 2.41 -0.67
CA CYS A 42 -13.33 3.03 0.55
C CYS A 42 -14.37 3.01 1.67
N ILE A 43 -15.64 3.33 1.34
CA ILE A 43 -16.75 3.31 2.32
C ILE A 43 -16.91 1.91 2.89
N ASN A 44 -16.86 0.88 2.05
CA ASN A 44 -16.96 -0.50 2.50
C ASN A 44 -15.73 -0.91 3.35
N ALA A 45 -14.54 -0.53 2.93
CA ALA A 45 -13.30 -0.83 3.66
C ALA A 45 -13.24 -0.13 5.04
N LYS A 46 -13.92 1.04 5.20
CA LYS A 46 -13.98 1.74 6.48
C LYS A 46 -14.50 0.85 7.60
N LYS A 47 -15.51 0.02 7.33
CA LYS A 47 -16.07 -0.93 8.32
C LYS A 47 -14.99 -1.85 8.92
N THR A 48 -14.07 -2.33 8.06
CA THR A 48 -12.93 -3.15 8.50
C THR A 48 -11.90 -2.30 9.26
N ILE A 49 -11.60 -1.09 8.78
CA ILE A 49 -10.63 -0.21 9.41
C ILE A 49 -11.09 0.21 10.82
N ASP A 50 -12.40 0.47 11.02
CA ASP A 50 -12.95 0.95 12.28
C ASP A 50 -12.79 -0.06 13.44
N ILE A 51 -12.68 -1.37 13.13
CA ILE A 51 -12.44 -2.42 14.14
C ILE A 51 -10.94 -2.70 14.37
N LEU A 52 -10.06 -2.11 13.56
CA LEU A 52 -8.61 -2.25 13.74
C LEU A 52 -8.08 -1.15 14.66
N ASP A 53 -7.25 -1.53 15.65
CA ASP A 53 -6.61 -0.57 16.55
C ASP A 53 -5.45 0.17 15.85
N ILE A 54 -5.77 1.01 14.85
CA ILE A 54 -4.78 1.79 14.11
C ILE A 54 -4.28 2.95 14.96
N LYS A 55 -2.97 3.02 15.20
CA LYS A 55 -2.35 4.09 16.01
C LYS A 55 -1.88 5.27 15.15
N LYS A 56 -1.30 5.01 13.98
CA LYS A 56 -0.80 6.03 13.05
C LYS A 56 -1.20 5.70 11.63
N VAL A 57 -1.32 6.73 10.80
CA VAL A 57 -1.67 6.61 9.38
C VAL A 57 -0.62 7.29 8.54
N TYR A 58 -0.10 6.58 7.56
CA TYR A 58 0.81 7.09 6.55
C TYR A 58 0.16 6.99 5.18
N SER A 59 0.32 8.00 4.35
CA SER A 59 -0.22 7.99 3.00
C SER A 59 0.80 8.49 1.99
N SER A 60 0.76 7.90 0.79
CA SER A 60 1.37 8.49 -0.40
C SER A 60 0.86 9.92 -0.62
N SER A 61 1.67 10.74 -1.28
CA SER A 61 1.30 12.12 -1.61
C SER A 61 0.30 12.22 -2.76
N LEU A 62 0.07 11.14 -3.52
CA LEU A 62 -0.83 11.12 -4.67
C LEU A 62 -2.30 11.18 -4.24
N LEU A 63 -3.10 11.96 -5.00
CA LEU A 63 -4.47 12.31 -4.67
C LEU A 63 -5.34 11.10 -4.30
N ARG A 64 -5.31 10.03 -5.11
CA ARG A 64 -6.07 8.80 -4.86
C ARG A 64 -5.76 8.14 -3.51
N ALA A 65 -4.49 8.17 -3.07
CA ALA A 65 -4.11 7.61 -1.77
C ALA A 65 -4.56 8.53 -0.62
N LYS A 66 -4.41 9.85 -0.77
CA LYS A 66 -4.92 10.83 0.20
C LYS A 66 -6.44 10.75 0.36
N GLN A 67 -7.17 10.66 -0.77
CA GLN A 67 -8.63 10.49 -0.75
C GLN A 67 -9.02 9.18 -0.06
N THR A 68 -8.33 8.07 -0.37
CA THR A 68 -8.56 6.78 0.30
C THR A 68 -8.34 6.91 1.81
N ALA A 69 -7.21 7.44 2.25
CA ALA A 69 -6.91 7.60 3.67
C ALA A 69 -7.99 8.45 4.38
N LYS A 70 -8.43 9.55 3.77
CA LYS A 70 -9.47 10.42 4.32
C LYS A 70 -10.83 9.73 4.44
N LEU A 71 -11.17 8.83 3.51
CA LEU A 71 -12.46 8.14 3.50
C LEU A 71 -12.52 6.96 4.45
N VAL A 72 -11.37 6.27 4.70
CA VAL A 72 -11.36 5.03 5.48
C VAL A 72 -11.08 5.23 6.97
N ILE A 73 -10.50 6.36 7.38
CA ILE A 73 -10.15 6.56 8.79
C ILE A 73 -10.19 8.04 9.19
N ASP A 74 -10.78 8.33 10.35
CA ASP A 74 -10.92 9.67 10.92
C ASP A 74 -9.64 10.12 11.66
N LYS A 75 -8.46 9.81 11.11
CA LYS A 75 -7.17 10.24 11.62
C LYS A 75 -6.38 10.97 10.54
N LYS A 76 -5.66 12.02 10.94
CA LYS A 76 -4.78 12.75 10.02
C LYS A 76 -3.64 11.86 9.55
N ALA A 77 -3.55 11.65 8.25
CA ALA A 77 -2.45 10.90 7.65
C ALA A 77 -1.18 11.74 7.55
N ILE A 78 -0.04 11.13 7.87
CA ILE A 78 1.30 11.68 7.60
C ILE A 78 1.61 11.39 6.14
N ILE A 79 1.80 12.44 5.34
CA ILE A 79 2.03 12.32 3.90
C ILE A 79 3.51 12.12 3.62
N LEU A 80 3.83 11.03 2.92
CA LEU A 80 5.20 10.65 2.58
C LEU A 80 5.30 10.40 1.07
N LYS A 81 6.06 11.24 0.38
CA LYS A 81 6.30 11.11 -1.07
C LYS A 81 7.04 9.82 -1.42
N GLU A 82 7.82 9.30 -0.51
CA GLU A 82 8.51 8.02 -0.65
C GLU A 82 7.56 6.83 -0.76
N LEU A 83 6.27 7.00 -0.41
CA LEU A 83 5.21 6.01 -0.61
C LEU A 83 4.46 6.16 -1.94
N ASP A 84 4.85 7.10 -2.81
CA ASP A 84 4.23 7.28 -4.12
C ASP A 84 4.44 6.06 -5.01
N GLU A 85 3.54 5.88 -5.97
CA GLU A 85 3.65 4.77 -6.93
C GLU A 85 4.92 4.91 -7.77
N ARG A 86 5.36 3.80 -8.34
CA ARG A 86 6.47 3.77 -9.28
C ARG A 86 6.20 4.70 -10.46
N ASP A 87 7.16 5.50 -10.83
CA ASP A 87 7.11 6.24 -12.07
C ASP A 87 7.32 5.29 -13.26
N PHE A 88 6.33 5.24 -14.17
CA PHE A 88 6.37 4.43 -15.38
C PHE A 88 6.91 5.18 -16.59
N GLY A 89 7.40 6.42 -16.42
CA GLY A 89 7.98 7.24 -17.47
C GLY A 89 7.02 7.42 -18.65
N ILE A 90 7.51 7.20 -19.87
CA ILE A 90 6.71 7.37 -21.10
C ILE A 90 5.54 6.39 -21.21
N LEU A 91 5.46 5.35 -20.41
CA LEU A 91 4.34 4.40 -20.41
C LEU A 91 3.17 4.87 -19.53
N ALA A 92 3.33 5.93 -18.75
CA ALA A 92 2.25 6.47 -17.93
C ALA A 92 1.05 6.90 -18.82
N GLY A 93 -0.16 6.48 -18.43
CA GLY A 93 -1.39 6.69 -19.20
C GLY A 93 -1.64 5.68 -20.32
N LEU A 94 -0.66 4.89 -20.74
CA LEU A 94 -0.82 3.87 -21.77
C LEU A 94 -1.43 2.58 -21.21
N LYS A 95 -2.08 1.79 -22.07
CA LYS A 95 -2.64 0.48 -21.71
C LYS A 95 -1.51 -0.47 -21.26
N LYS A 96 -1.74 -1.20 -20.18
CA LYS A 96 -0.79 -2.21 -19.71
C LYS A 96 -0.69 -3.33 -20.73
N VAL A 97 0.54 -3.60 -21.14
CA VAL A 97 0.92 -4.76 -21.94
C VAL A 97 1.82 -5.67 -21.11
N ASN A 98 1.88 -6.95 -21.42
CA ASN A 98 2.82 -7.87 -20.77
C ASN A 98 4.27 -7.49 -21.13
N TYR A 99 4.80 -6.51 -20.43
CA TYR A 99 6.17 -6.08 -20.59
C TYR A 99 7.07 -7.04 -19.80
N LYS A 100 7.74 -7.96 -20.50
CA LYS A 100 8.63 -8.96 -19.88
C LYS A 100 9.86 -8.35 -19.17
N LYS A 101 10.18 -7.09 -19.47
CA LYS A 101 11.30 -6.37 -18.85
C LYS A 101 10.75 -5.35 -17.84
N ASN A 102 11.14 -5.44 -16.59
CA ASN A 102 10.85 -4.45 -15.54
C ASN A 102 11.56 -3.09 -15.79
N PHE A 103 11.76 -2.73 -17.06
CA PHE A 103 12.39 -1.52 -17.52
C PHE A 103 11.33 -0.56 -18.07
N PHE A 104 11.26 0.63 -17.51
CA PHE A 104 10.34 1.69 -17.93
C PHE A 104 11.17 2.87 -18.44
N PRO A 105 11.18 3.13 -19.75
CA PRO A 105 11.96 4.23 -20.33
C PRO A 105 11.59 5.57 -19.68
N LYS A 106 12.59 6.35 -19.29
CA LYS A 106 12.44 7.62 -18.54
C LYS A 106 11.68 7.49 -17.19
N GLY A 107 11.38 6.27 -16.75
CA GLY A 107 10.72 6.01 -15.47
C GLY A 107 11.69 5.63 -14.36
N GLU A 108 11.12 5.25 -13.22
CA GLU A 108 11.87 4.83 -12.04
C GLU A 108 12.39 3.40 -12.20
N SER A 109 13.68 3.18 -11.97
CA SER A 109 14.26 1.84 -11.95
C SER A 109 13.81 1.05 -10.71
N ASN A 110 13.87 -0.30 -10.76
CA ASN A 110 13.59 -1.15 -9.60
C ASN A 110 14.52 -0.81 -8.42
N TYR A 111 15.78 -0.49 -8.68
CA TYR A 111 16.75 -0.09 -7.67
C TYR A 111 16.33 1.19 -6.94
N ARG A 112 15.93 2.24 -7.69
CA ARG A 112 15.47 3.51 -7.10
C ARG A 112 14.22 3.31 -6.26
N LEU A 113 13.22 2.59 -6.80
CA LEU A 113 12.00 2.26 -6.08
C LEU A 113 12.31 1.52 -4.77
N LYS A 114 13.09 0.44 -4.83
CA LYS A 114 13.46 -0.35 -3.65
C LYS A 114 14.21 0.50 -2.62
N ASN A 115 15.15 1.35 -3.06
CA ASN A 115 15.93 2.20 -2.17
C ASN A 115 15.06 3.22 -1.42
N ARG A 116 14.14 3.96 -2.13
CA ARG A 116 13.28 4.94 -1.45
C ARG A 116 12.26 4.27 -0.53
N VAL A 117 11.66 3.14 -0.96
CA VAL A 117 10.71 2.40 -0.13
C VAL A 117 11.41 1.81 1.10
N SER A 118 12.61 1.25 0.97
CA SER A 118 13.37 0.74 2.12
C SER A 118 13.70 1.82 3.14
N LYS A 119 14.06 3.02 2.68
CA LYS A 119 14.37 4.15 3.59
C LYS A 119 13.18 4.58 4.42
N VAL A 120 12.01 4.73 3.79
CA VAL A 120 10.79 5.12 4.50
C VAL A 120 10.24 3.98 5.34
N PHE A 121 10.30 2.75 4.84
CA PHE A 121 9.80 1.58 5.54
C PHE A 121 10.50 1.38 6.88
N LYS A 122 11.83 1.51 6.94
CA LYS A 122 12.60 1.45 8.19
C LYS A 122 12.13 2.45 9.26
N LYS A 123 11.60 3.61 8.85
CA LYS A 123 11.03 4.59 9.78
C LYS A 123 9.63 4.19 10.27
N ILE A 124 8.81 3.64 9.37
CA ILE A 124 7.41 3.28 9.66
C ILE A 124 7.33 1.96 10.43
N GLU A 125 8.16 0.98 10.11
CA GLU A 125 8.13 -0.37 10.70
C GLU A 125 8.30 -0.36 12.22
N LEU A 126 8.94 0.68 12.78
CA LEU A 126 9.10 0.85 14.22
C LEU A 126 7.79 1.25 14.92
N GLU A 127 6.79 1.69 14.16
CA GLU A 127 5.50 2.16 14.67
C GLU A 127 4.47 1.04 14.60
N ASN A 128 4.33 0.32 15.69
CA ASN A 128 3.36 -0.78 15.80
C ASN A 128 1.93 -0.32 15.52
N LYS A 129 1.14 -1.15 14.81
CA LYS A 129 -0.26 -0.86 14.43
C LYS A 129 -0.44 0.39 13.56
N SER A 130 0.51 0.69 12.69
CA SER A 130 0.39 1.72 11.67
C SER A 130 -0.42 1.24 10.47
N LEU A 131 -1.16 2.13 9.81
CA LEU A 131 -1.77 1.91 8.49
C LEU A 131 -0.98 2.66 7.42
N ILE A 132 -0.56 1.97 6.38
CA ILE A 132 0.07 2.56 5.19
C ILE A 132 -0.94 2.52 4.03
N VAL A 133 -1.37 3.68 3.54
CA VAL A 133 -2.23 3.80 2.35
C VAL A 133 -1.36 4.18 1.15
N SER A 134 -1.20 3.26 0.20
CA SER A 134 -0.27 3.45 -0.91
C SER A 134 -0.70 2.65 -2.16
N HIS A 135 0.24 2.03 -2.87
CA HIS A 135 0.08 1.56 -4.24
C HIS A 135 0.61 0.13 -4.42
N SER A 136 0.24 -0.47 -5.56
CA SER A 136 0.55 -1.87 -5.85
C SER A 136 2.05 -2.16 -5.96
N ARG A 137 2.86 -1.27 -6.59
CA ARG A 137 4.31 -1.50 -6.69
C ARG A 137 5.02 -1.29 -5.36
N VAL A 138 4.58 -0.31 -4.56
CA VAL A 138 5.11 -0.11 -3.21
C VAL A 138 4.83 -1.35 -2.34
N PHE A 139 3.60 -1.89 -2.37
CA PHE A 139 3.26 -3.14 -1.69
C PHE A 139 4.20 -4.29 -2.07
N LYS A 140 4.35 -4.54 -3.39
CA LYS A 140 5.25 -5.59 -3.88
C LYS A 140 6.70 -5.37 -3.43
N THR A 141 7.15 -4.12 -3.42
CA THR A 141 8.50 -3.78 -2.97
C THR A 141 8.69 -4.03 -1.47
N ILE A 142 7.68 -3.74 -0.63
CA ILE A 142 7.71 -4.09 0.80
C ILE A 142 7.77 -5.62 0.96
N CYS A 143 6.95 -6.37 0.22
CA CYS A 143 7.02 -7.84 0.24
C CYS A 143 8.40 -8.36 -0.18
N GLU A 144 9.02 -7.77 -1.22
CA GLU A 144 10.39 -8.12 -1.64
C GLU A 144 11.44 -7.82 -0.56
N ILE A 145 11.30 -6.71 0.19
CA ILE A 145 12.19 -6.36 1.30
C ILE A 145 12.04 -7.37 2.43
N LEU A 146 10.83 -7.79 2.73
CA LEU A 146 10.50 -8.75 3.79
C LEU A 146 10.57 -10.22 3.31
N GLN A 147 11.05 -10.48 2.10
CA GLN A 147 11.19 -11.81 1.49
C GLN A 147 9.88 -12.61 1.40
N ILE A 148 8.74 -11.91 1.29
CA ILE A 148 7.40 -12.50 1.21
C ILE A 148 6.99 -12.66 -0.26
N LYS A 149 6.56 -13.88 -0.64
CA LYS A 149 5.93 -14.12 -1.95
C LYS A 149 4.52 -13.51 -1.98
N THR A 150 4.16 -12.84 -3.07
CA THR A 150 2.83 -12.22 -3.24
C THR A 150 2.36 -12.23 -4.68
N ASN A 151 1.05 -12.38 -4.88
CA ASN A 151 0.38 -12.21 -6.17
C ASN A 151 -0.01 -10.73 -6.43
N GLY A 152 0.21 -9.85 -5.46
CA GLY A 152 -0.15 -8.44 -5.51
C GLY A 152 -1.27 -8.09 -4.54
N ILE A 153 -1.89 -6.93 -4.72
CA ILE A 153 -2.95 -6.40 -3.86
C ILE A 153 -4.02 -5.71 -4.72
N LYS A 154 -5.31 -5.96 -4.43
CA LYS A 154 -6.45 -5.34 -5.11
C LYS A 154 -6.70 -3.91 -4.60
N ASN A 155 -7.50 -3.12 -5.31
CA ASN A 155 -7.91 -1.80 -4.82
C ASN A 155 -8.72 -1.95 -3.52
N CYS A 156 -8.46 -1.10 -2.54
CA CYS A 156 -9.00 -1.12 -1.19
C CYS A 156 -8.81 -2.42 -0.39
N GLU A 157 -8.02 -3.36 -0.90
CA GLU A 157 -7.65 -4.53 -0.11
C GLU A 157 -6.74 -4.11 1.05
N ILE A 158 -7.03 -4.67 2.23
CA ILE A 158 -6.30 -4.44 3.47
C ILE A 158 -5.56 -5.72 3.81
N VAL A 159 -4.28 -5.59 4.09
CA VAL A 159 -3.45 -6.70 4.57
C VAL A 159 -2.75 -6.31 5.86
N LYS A 160 -2.54 -7.29 6.71
CA LYS A 160 -1.75 -7.19 7.92
C LYS A 160 -0.40 -7.84 7.70
N PHE A 161 0.65 -7.09 7.93
CA PHE A 161 2.00 -7.62 8.09
C PHE A 161 2.23 -7.91 9.56
N LYS A 162 2.60 -9.12 9.89
CA LYS A 162 2.88 -9.56 11.26
C LYS A 162 4.23 -10.24 11.31
N GLU A 163 5.09 -9.78 12.19
CA GLU A 163 6.34 -10.44 12.53
C GLU A 163 6.03 -11.65 13.42
N ILE A 164 6.45 -12.84 13.02
CA ILE A 164 6.22 -14.08 13.76
C ILE A 164 7.37 -14.36 14.71
N ILE A 165 8.60 -14.24 14.20
CA ILE A 165 9.84 -14.21 14.95
C ILE A 165 10.70 -13.09 14.38
N LYS A 166 11.79 -12.73 15.02
CA LYS A 166 12.67 -11.65 14.57
C LYS A 166 12.98 -11.76 13.08
N ASP A 167 12.59 -10.73 12.32
CA ASP A 167 12.79 -10.57 10.88
C ASP A 167 12.09 -11.62 9.99
N ASP A 168 11.24 -12.49 10.56
CA ASP A 168 10.34 -13.38 9.81
C ASP A 168 8.93 -12.83 9.80
N TRP A 169 8.43 -12.48 8.62
CA TRP A 169 7.19 -11.76 8.41
C TRP A 169 6.17 -12.57 7.62
N LYS A 170 4.91 -12.45 8.00
CA LYS A 170 3.77 -12.97 7.23
C LYS A 170 2.85 -11.84 6.80
N VAL A 171 2.20 -12.02 5.65
CA VAL A 171 1.10 -11.18 5.15
C VAL A 171 -0.18 -11.95 5.28
N ILE A 172 -1.19 -11.32 5.89
CA ILE A 172 -2.51 -11.87 6.11
C ILE A 172 -3.50 -10.89 5.48
N THR A 173 -4.32 -11.35 4.55
CA THR A 173 -5.44 -10.54 4.02
C THR A 173 -6.51 -10.42 5.08
N ILE A 174 -6.97 -9.21 5.33
CA ILE A 174 -8.05 -8.95 6.28
C ILE A 174 -9.37 -8.97 5.52
N ASN A 175 -10.16 -10.03 5.72
CA ASN A 175 -11.49 -10.17 5.15
C ASN A 175 -12.53 -9.73 6.17
N GLN A 176 -13.63 -9.11 5.70
CA GLN A 176 -14.73 -8.68 6.58
C GLN A 176 -15.41 -9.86 7.31
N GLU A 177 -15.39 -11.05 6.72
CA GLU A 177 -16.07 -12.24 7.24
C GLU A 177 -15.42 -12.83 8.51
N GLU A 178 -14.13 -12.58 8.75
CA GLU A 178 -13.41 -13.14 9.92
C GLU A 178 -13.72 -12.44 11.26
N PHE A 179 -14.48 -11.34 11.24
CA PHE A 179 -14.76 -10.54 12.45
C PHE A 179 -16.19 -10.70 12.98
N TYR A 180 -17.02 -11.54 12.35
CA TYR A 180 -18.42 -11.80 12.76
C TYR A 180 -18.64 -13.23 13.28
N LEU A 181 -17.57 -13.97 13.55
CA LEU A 181 -17.57 -15.24 14.26
C LEU A 181 -16.94 -15.06 15.64
#